data_0445e38e1e940c5b8cf8aff62d126c5d
#
_entry.id   0445e38e1e940c5b8cf8aff62d126c5d
#
_cell.length_a   1.000
_cell.length_b   1.000
_cell.length_c   1.000
_cell.angle_alpha   90.00
_cell.angle_beta   90.00
_cell.angle_gamma   90.00
#
_symmetry.space_group_name_H-M   'P 1'
#
loop_
_entity.id
_entity.type
_entity.pdbx_description
1 polymer ?
#
loop_
_entity_poly.entity_id
_entity_poly.type
_entity_poly.pdbx_seq_one_letter_code
_entity_poly.pdbx_strand_id
1 'polypeptide(L)'
;MSRPAVVSGCGRTVSVTGVVLLSTLLAAQAPGGIPGDPLPGVTPVEFEEFRLGLDDFLEVETSDEGLGPAYNGTSCGACHSVPAVGGTGHIAEVRAARRGPRGEFVPVDPSGETLFHLFSVPSHSCQPVIPADATIVARRVPIPLFGAGLVEAIPDESLLALEDPIDRNRDGVSGRAAIITDVASGQRRVGRFGWKAQHATLLSFGADAYRNEMGITNELFSQELAVGVTSDRMRVCDLIPDIEDKRDPRTGRRGIDNFASFMKLLAPVGRGPTGEAARIGEQMFHAIGCAACHTPSLETGPSSNPLFNHRQVPLFSDLLLHDIGTGDGIAQGVAAPEEIRTPALWGLRFRRPYFHDGSAATLEESIGRHANEADLSRRGYERAADSDRAALLAFLRSL
;
A
#
# COMPACT_ATOMS: atom_id res chain seq x y z
N MET A 1 14.15 95.57 17.18
CA MET A 1 14.11 95.93 15.80
C MET A 1 14.80 94.84 15.04
N SER A 2 14.29 94.37 13.98
CA SER A 2 14.76 93.29 13.09
C SER A 2 14.17 91.89 13.44
N ARG A 3 13.21 91.49 12.64
CA ARG A 3 12.66 90.15 12.56
C ARG A 3 13.55 89.20 11.77
N PRO A 4 13.76 87.94 12.10
CA PRO A 4 14.25 86.93 11.14
C PRO A 4 13.10 86.19 10.44
N ALA A 5 13.36 85.81 9.20
CA ALA A 5 12.53 85.20 8.26
C ALA A 5 12.29 83.65 8.55
N VAL A 6 11.10 83.21 8.29
CA VAL A 6 10.66 81.76 8.30
C VAL A 6 11.09 81.15 6.97
N VAL A 7 11.90 80.11 7.01
CA VAL A 7 12.18 79.20 5.86
C VAL A 7 11.31 77.97 5.97
N SER A 8 10.39 77.82 5.01
CA SER A 8 9.53 76.62 4.87
C SER A 8 10.30 75.53 4.15
N GLY A 9 10.63 74.44 4.85
CA GLY A 9 11.21 73.23 4.25
C GLY A 9 10.12 72.23 3.82
N CYS A 10 10.05 72.02 2.51
CA CYS A 10 9.15 71.01 1.90
C CYS A 10 9.76 69.61 2.04
N GLY A 11 9.24 68.81 2.99
CA GLY A 11 9.63 67.43 3.17
C GLY A 11 8.91 66.53 2.14
N ARG A 12 9.64 65.96 1.18
CA ARG A 12 9.15 64.86 0.31
C ARG A 12 9.24 63.54 1.07
N THR A 13 8.11 62.99 1.41
CA THR A 13 7.96 61.59 1.86
C THR A 13 8.05 60.67 0.64
N VAL A 14 9.14 59.89 0.56
CA VAL A 14 9.29 58.80 -0.42
C VAL A 14 8.68 57.54 0.21
N SER A 15 7.48 57.15 -0.24
CA SER A 15 6.88 55.83 0.10
C SER A 15 7.54 54.76 -0.75
N VAL A 16 8.39 53.94 -0.14
CA VAL A 16 8.91 52.72 -0.76
C VAL A 16 7.86 51.61 -0.58
N THR A 17 7.11 51.37 -1.64
CA THR A 17 6.22 50.19 -1.70
C THR A 17 7.06 48.95 -2.02
N GLY A 18 7.40 48.20 -0.99
CA GLY A 18 8.07 46.90 -1.13
C GLY A 18 7.14 45.89 -1.77
N VAL A 19 7.38 45.52 -3.02
CA VAL A 19 6.76 44.40 -3.68
C VAL A 19 7.41 43.13 -3.13
N VAL A 20 6.72 42.44 -2.23
CA VAL A 20 7.12 41.09 -1.81
C VAL A 20 6.72 40.11 -2.93
N LEU A 21 7.69 39.75 -3.76
CA LEU A 21 7.59 38.65 -4.70
C LEU A 21 7.60 37.35 -3.89
N LEU A 22 6.43 36.79 -3.59
CA LEU A 22 6.29 35.42 -3.15
C LEU A 22 6.68 34.51 -4.33
N SER A 23 7.92 34.07 -4.36
CA SER A 23 8.37 32.99 -5.24
C SER A 23 7.74 31.70 -4.75
N THR A 24 6.59 31.34 -5.30
CA THR A 24 6.09 29.96 -5.19
C THR A 24 7.06 29.07 -5.97
N LEU A 25 7.97 28.43 -5.25
CA LEU A 25 8.69 27.28 -5.77
C LEU A 25 7.65 26.21 -6.08
N LEU A 26 7.19 26.13 -7.34
CA LEU A 26 6.61 24.92 -7.85
C LEU A 26 7.71 23.85 -7.75
N ALA A 27 7.64 23.03 -6.71
CA ALA A 27 8.41 21.80 -6.70
C ALA A 27 7.93 21.01 -7.92
N ALA A 28 8.78 20.92 -8.95
CA ALA A 28 8.54 20.07 -10.10
C ALA A 28 8.36 18.64 -9.54
N GLN A 29 7.13 18.12 -9.59
CA GLN A 29 6.90 16.72 -9.31
C GLN A 29 7.82 15.94 -10.25
N ALA A 30 8.68 15.09 -9.69
CA ALA A 30 9.49 14.22 -10.50
C ALA A 30 8.54 13.47 -11.45
N PRO A 31 8.83 13.42 -12.75
CA PRO A 31 8.01 12.65 -13.67
C PRO A 31 7.96 11.22 -13.13
N GLY A 32 6.77 10.73 -12.82
CA GLY A 32 6.59 9.34 -12.41
C GLY A 32 7.10 8.45 -13.52
N GLY A 33 7.75 7.34 -13.16
CA GLY A 33 8.26 6.37 -14.11
C GLY A 33 7.17 5.73 -14.96
N ILE A 34 7.57 5.08 -16.02
CA ILE A 34 6.75 4.12 -16.73
C ILE A 34 6.45 2.98 -15.75
N PRO A 35 5.22 2.45 -15.70
CA PRO A 35 4.93 1.31 -14.83
C PRO A 35 5.90 0.14 -15.09
N GLY A 36 6.55 -0.36 -14.05
CA GLY A 36 7.54 -1.43 -14.13
C GLY A 36 9.00 -0.97 -14.21
N ASP A 37 9.24 0.32 -14.47
CA ASP A 37 10.61 0.86 -14.51
C ASP A 37 11.17 1.12 -13.09
N PRO A 38 12.50 1.13 -12.93
CA PRO A 38 13.14 1.54 -11.67
C PRO A 38 12.99 3.06 -11.42
N LEU A 39 13.21 3.47 -10.17
CA LEU A 39 13.26 4.88 -9.77
C LEU A 39 14.22 5.67 -10.66
N PRO A 40 13.84 6.86 -11.15
CA PRO A 40 14.77 7.72 -11.87
C PRO A 40 15.96 8.11 -11.01
N GLY A 41 17.16 7.95 -11.55
CA GLY A 41 18.40 8.28 -10.86
C GLY A 41 19.07 7.14 -10.10
N VAL A 42 18.60 5.89 -10.27
CA VAL A 42 19.32 4.70 -9.78
C VAL A 42 20.73 4.66 -10.35
N THR A 43 21.67 4.28 -9.51
CA THR A 43 23.08 4.02 -9.91
C THR A 43 23.16 2.72 -10.72
N PRO A 44 24.26 2.47 -11.44
CA PRO A 44 24.46 1.18 -12.13
C PRO A 44 24.39 -0.04 -11.18
N VAL A 45 24.82 0.10 -9.93
CA VAL A 45 24.76 -0.96 -8.92
C VAL A 45 23.32 -1.22 -8.52
N GLU A 46 22.56 -0.16 -8.19
CA GLU A 46 21.14 -0.28 -7.85
C GLU A 46 20.29 -0.79 -9.03
N PHE A 47 20.66 -0.41 -10.26
CA PHE A 47 19.98 -0.95 -11.45
C PHE A 47 20.20 -2.46 -11.58
N GLU A 48 21.41 -2.93 -11.29
CA GLU A 48 21.71 -4.37 -11.28
C GLU A 48 20.96 -5.10 -10.16
N GLU A 49 20.87 -4.51 -8.95
CA GLU A 49 20.05 -5.05 -7.86
C GLU A 49 18.56 -5.10 -8.22
N PHE A 50 18.05 -4.05 -8.89
CA PHE A 50 16.69 -4.03 -9.41
C PHE A 50 16.45 -5.14 -10.42
N ARG A 51 17.39 -5.34 -11.36
CA ARG A 51 17.28 -6.34 -12.41
C ARG A 51 17.33 -7.77 -11.86
N LEU A 52 18.25 -8.05 -10.92
CA LEU A 52 18.30 -9.34 -10.24
C LEU A 52 17.01 -9.61 -9.46
N GLY A 53 16.51 -8.60 -8.76
CA GLY A 53 15.24 -8.73 -8.05
C GLY A 53 14.03 -8.89 -8.98
N LEU A 54 14.06 -8.29 -10.16
CA LEU A 54 13.03 -8.50 -11.18
C LEU A 54 13.09 -9.92 -11.76
N ASP A 55 14.29 -10.45 -12.01
CA ASP A 55 14.47 -11.80 -12.51
C ASP A 55 13.87 -12.82 -11.52
N ASP A 56 14.20 -12.73 -10.22
CA ASP A 56 13.61 -13.59 -9.16
C ASP A 56 12.10 -13.38 -9.01
N PHE A 57 11.63 -12.13 -9.11
CA PHE A 57 10.19 -11.81 -9.01
C PHE A 57 9.36 -12.45 -10.13
N LEU A 58 9.97 -12.70 -11.28
CA LEU A 58 9.36 -13.34 -12.44
C LEU A 58 9.66 -14.84 -12.52
N GLU A 59 10.57 -15.36 -11.72
CA GLU A 59 10.90 -16.78 -11.68
C GLU A 59 9.65 -17.61 -11.41
N VAL A 60 9.53 -18.71 -12.15
CA VAL A 60 8.43 -19.66 -11.98
C VAL A 60 8.93 -20.83 -11.16
N GLU A 61 8.59 -20.84 -9.90
CA GLU A 61 8.99 -21.85 -8.95
C GLU A 61 8.33 -23.20 -9.22
N THR A 62 9.08 -24.26 -8.96
CA THR A 62 8.63 -25.64 -9.05
C THR A 62 8.68 -26.35 -7.72
N SER A 63 8.03 -27.52 -7.63
CA SER A 63 8.07 -28.33 -6.40
C SER A 63 9.47 -28.82 -6.02
N ASP A 64 10.38 -28.93 -6.99
CA ASP A 64 11.78 -29.33 -6.74
C ASP A 64 12.60 -28.13 -6.19
N GLU A 65 12.11 -26.92 -6.35
CA GLU A 65 12.69 -25.67 -5.86
C GLU A 65 12.03 -25.19 -4.56
N GLY A 66 11.00 -25.89 -4.07
CA GLY A 66 10.33 -25.60 -2.80
C GLY A 66 8.90 -25.08 -2.93
N LEU A 67 8.35 -24.95 -4.16
CA LEU A 67 6.96 -24.53 -4.34
C LEU A 67 5.98 -25.47 -3.63
N GLY A 68 5.17 -24.92 -2.76
CA GLY A 68 4.12 -25.67 -2.09
C GLY A 68 4.51 -26.15 -0.69
N PRO A 69 3.79 -27.13 -0.13
CA PRO A 69 2.84 -28.04 -0.79
C PRO A 69 1.51 -27.42 -1.25
N ALA A 70 1.12 -26.28 -0.68
CA ALA A 70 -0.08 -25.53 -1.09
C ALA A 70 0.32 -24.09 -1.45
N TYR A 71 -0.28 -23.53 -2.50
CA TYR A 71 0.11 -22.22 -3.05
C TYR A 71 -1.05 -21.52 -3.76
N ASN A 72 -0.91 -20.21 -3.99
CA ASN A 72 -1.84 -19.39 -4.79
C ASN A 72 -1.30 -19.08 -6.18
N GLY A 73 0.01 -19.02 -6.34
CA GLY A 73 0.69 -18.75 -7.60
C GLY A 73 2.09 -19.35 -7.62
N THR A 74 2.68 -19.45 -8.80
CA THR A 74 4.01 -20.04 -9.02
C THR A 74 5.09 -18.98 -9.25
N SER A 75 4.74 -17.70 -9.21
CA SER A 75 5.67 -16.55 -9.26
C SER A 75 4.98 -15.32 -8.70
N CYS A 76 5.74 -14.35 -8.22
CA CYS A 76 5.20 -13.05 -7.82
C CYS A 76 4.55 -12.32 -9.02
N GLY A 77 5.18 -12.44 -10.21
CA GLY A 77 4.67 -11.86 -11.45
C GLY A 77 3.33 -12.41 -11.90
N ALA A 78 2.95 -13.65 -11.51
CA ALA A 78 1.64 -14.22 -11.84
C ALA A 78 0.48 -13.39 -11.25
N CYS A 79 0.68 -12.80 -10.05
CA CYS A 79 -0.30 -11.96 -9.38
C CYS A 79 -0.05 -10.46 -9.57
N HIS A 80 1.19 -10.03 -9.81
CA HIS A 80 1.59 -8.63 -9.87
C HIS A 80 2.08 -8.21 -11.26
N SER A 81 1.20 -8.21 -12.28
CA SER A 81 1.58 -7.95 -13.68
C SER A 81 0.75 -6.88 -14.42
N VAL A 82 -0.24 -6.25 -13.78
CA VAL A 82 -1.12 -5.28 -14.44
C VAL A 82 -0.94 -3.88 -13.85
N PRO A 83 -0.61 -2.83 -14.61
CA PRO A 83 -0.38 -2.79 -16.07
C PRO A 83 1.01 -3.27 -16.48
N ALA A 84 1.90 -3.53 -15.53
CA ALA A 84 3.26 -4.01 -15.70
C ALA A 84 3.68 -4.79 -14.45
N VAL A 85 4.86 -5.41 -14.46
CA VAL A 85 5.42 -6.13 -13.32
C VAL A 85 5.52 -5.21 -12.09
N GLY A 86 5.08 -5.70 -10.94
CA GLY A 86 4.90 -4.92 -9.71
C GLY A 86 3.52 -4.26 -9.60
N GLY A 87 2.62 -4.50 -10.55
CA GLY A 87 1.25 -3.99 -10.53
C GLY A 87 0.26 -4.82 -9.69
N THR A 88 -1.01 -4.77 -10.07
CA THR A 88 -2.07 -5.63 -9.55
C THR A 88 -2.28 -6.87 -10.42
N GLY A 89 -3.24 -7.72 -10.09
CA GLY A 89 -3.63 -8.89 -10.88
C GLY A 89 -5.04 -9.37 -10.56
N HIS A 90 -5.39 -10.52 -11.13
CA HIS A 90 -6.74 -11.10 -11.01
C HIS A 90 -6.82 -12.31 -10.08
N ILE A 91 -5.70 -12.87 -9.66
CA ILE A 91 -5.65 -13.97 -8.70
C ILE A 91 -5.81 -13.34 -7.32
N ALA A 92 -6.94 -13.62 -6.67
CA ALA A 92 -7.22 -13.12 -5.33
C ALA A 92 -6.94 -14.22 -4.31
N GLU A 93 -6.23 -13.91 -3.23
CA GLU A 93 -6.14 -14.80 -2.07
C GLU A 93 -7.53 -15.03 -1.45
N VAL A 94 -7.73 -16.18 -0.84
CA VAL A 94 -8.96 -16.53 -0.14
C VAL A 94 -8.69 -16.72 1.34
N ARG A 95 -9.47 -16.03 2.17
CA ARG A 95 -9.40 -16.15 3.63
C ARG A 95 -10.73 -16.61 4.17
N ALA A 96 -10.70 -17.48 5.18
CA ALA A 96 -11.93 -17.95 5.81
C ALA A 96 -11.85 -17.91 7.34
N ALA A 97 -12.99 -17.62 7.94
CA ALA A 97 -13.20 -17.58 9.39
C ALA A 97 -14.64 -17.88 9.75
N ARG A 98 -14.96 -17.86 11.03
CA ARG A 98 -16.33 -17.99 11.56
C ARG A 98 -16.74 -16.74 12.32
N ARG A 99 -18.04 -16.48 12.35
CA ARG A 99 -18.63 -15.62 13.37
C ARG A 99 -18.99 -16.49 14.58
N GLY A 100 -18.48 -16.15 15.73
CA GLY A 100 -18.88 -16.78 16.99
C GLY A 100 -20.32 -16.38 17.40
N PRO A 101 -20.83 -16.94 18.48
CA PRO A 101 -22.23 -16.74 18.90
C PRO A 101 -22.59 -15.28 19.21
N ARG A 102 -21.62 -14.43 19.52
CA ARG A 102 -21.80 -12.98 19.79
C ARG A 102 -21.40 -12.11 18.61
N GLY A 103 -21.10 -12.71 17.43
CA GLY A 103 -20.66 -12.02 16.24
C GLY A 103 -19.14 -11.82 16.15
N GLU A 104 -18.38 -12.25 17.16
CA GLU A 104 -16.93 -12.14 17.20
C GLU A 104 -16.23 -12.93 16.09
N PHE A 105 -15.07 -12.43 15.66
CA PHE A 105 -14.20 -13.14 14.74
C PHE A 105 -13.58 -14.38 15.42
N VAL A 106 -13.67 -15.53 14.77
CA VAL A 106 -13.06 -16.79 15.20
C VAL A 106 -12.37 -17.46 14.02
N PRO A 107 -11.05 -17.66 14.06
CA PRO A 107 -10.35 -18.42 13.02
C PRO A 107 -10.93 -19.84 12.90
N VAL A 108 -10.98 -20.38 11.68
CA VAL A 108 -11.39 -21.78 11.46
C VAL A 108 -10.26 -22.75 11.71
N ASP A 109 -9.02 -22.30 11.67
CA ASP A 109 -7.82 -23.09 11.95
C ASP A 109 -7.28 -22.79 13.36
N PRO A 110 -6.85 -23.81 14.13
CA PRO A 110 -6.28 -23.62 15.47
C PRO A 110 -5.01 -22.78 15.53
N SER A 111 -4.25 -22.67 14.45
CA SER A 111 -3.08 -21.78 14.36
C SER A 111 -3.42 -20.29 14.41
N GLY A 112 -4.69 -19.95 14.14
CA GLY A 112 -5.17 -18.57 13.98
C GLY A 112 -5.04 -18.04 12.55
N GLU A 113 -4.42 -18.79 11.67
CA GLU A 113 -4.28 -18.43 10.26
C GLU A 113 -5.62 -18.57 9.50
N THR A 114 -5.76 -17.78 8.46
CA THR A 114 -7.04 -17.67 7.74
C THR A 114 -6.91 -17.87 6.23
N LEU A 115 -5.67 -17.94 5.71
CA LEU A 115 -5.39 -18.06 4.28
C LEU A 115 -5.59 -19.49 3.80
N PHE A 116 -6.46 -19.68 2.81
CA PHE A 116 -6.69 -20.96 2.13
C PHE A 116 -6.12 -20.89 0.72
N HIS A 117 -5.09 -21.69 0.46
CA HIS A 117 -4.45 -21.76 -0.84
C HIS A 117 -5.37 -22.32 -1.92
N LEU A 118 -5.22 -21.80 -3.14
CA LEU A 118 -6.04 -22.18 -4.30
C LEU A 118 -5.60 -23.48 -4.94
N PHE A 119 -4.32 -23.82 -4.81
CA PHE A 119 -3.68 -24.95 -5.49
C PHE A 119 -2.84 -25.78 -4.51
N SER A 120 -2.48 -26.97 -4.93
CA SER A 120 -1.50 -27.81 -4.25
C SER A 120 -0.61 -28.53 -5.26
N VAL A 121 0.54 -29.01 -4.82
CA VAL A 121 1.41 -29.85 -5.65
C VAL A 121 0.62 -31.10 -6.08
N PRO A 122 0.45 -31.36 -7.42
CA PRO A 122 -0.48 -32.37 -7.94
C PRO A 122 -0.24 -33.79 -7.45
N SER A 123 1.04 -34.14 -7.17
CA SER A 123 1.43 -35.48 -6.72
C SER A 123 1.02 -35.79 -5.27
N HIS A 124 0.59 -34.82 -4.47
CA HIS A 124 0.46 -34.96 -3.03
C HIS A 124 -0.91 -34.66 -2.43
N SER A 125 -1.85 -34.16 -3.20
CA SER A 125 -3.25 -33.92 -2.77
C SER A 125 -3.39 -33.15 -1.44
N CYS A 126 -2.53 -32.19 -1.18
CA CYS A 126 -2.58 -31.34 0.01
C CYS A 126 -3.36 -30.04 -0.21
N GLN A 127 -4.33 -30.09 -1.13
CA GLN A 127 -5.22 -28.96 -1.37
C GLN A 127 -5.97 -28.61 -0.08
N PRO A 128 -5.81 -27.37 0.46
CA PRO A 128 -6.64 -26.90 1.55
C PRO A 128 -8.12 -26.86 1.16
N VAL A 129 -8.98 -27.21 2.11
CA VAL A 129 -10.43 -27.15 1.93
C VAL A 129 -11.02 -26.25 3.00
N ILE A 130 -11.75 -25.23 2.58
CA ILE A 130 -12.47 -24.35 3.50
C ILE A 130 -13.50 -25.19 4.26
N PRO A 131 -13.48 -25.20 5.61
CA PRO A 131 -14.44 -25.94 6.41
C PRO A 131 -15.87 -25.51 6.16
N ALA A 132 -16.81 -26.48 6.17
CA ALA A 132 -18.22 -26.19 5.90
C ALA A 132 -18.89 -25.27 6.95
N ASP A 133 -18.28 -25.11 8.12
CA ASP A 133 -18.73 -24.22 9.18
C ASP A 133 -18.12 -22.80 9.09
N ALA A 134 -17.30 -22.52 8.08
CA ALA A 134 -16.85 -21.17 7.80
C ALA A 134 -18.04 -20.28 7.38
N THR A 135 -18.24 -19.19 8.10
CA THR A 135 -19.34 -18.23 7.85
C THR A 135 -18.84 -16.91 7.27
N ILE A 136 -17.52 -16.73 7.21
CA ILE A 136 -16.83 -15.61 6.59
C ILE A 136 -15.90 -16.20 5.54
N VAL A 137 -16.05 -15.77 4.29
CA VAL A 137 -15.11 -16.07 3.19
C VAL A 137 -14.79 -14.77 2.51
N ALA A 138 -13.55 -14.31 2.64
CA ALA A 138 -13.06 -13.07 2.09
C ALA A 138 -12.13 -13.33 0.91
N ARG A 139 -12.05 -12.37 0.01
CA ARG A 139 -11.09 -12.33 -1.10
C ARG A 139 -10.29 -11.06 -1.04
N ARG A 140 -8.99 -11.12 -1.41
CA ARG A 140 -8.14 -9.93 -1.51
C ARG A 140 -7.35 -9.98 -2.80
N VAL A 141 -7.51 -8.95 -3.61
CA VAL A 141 -6.73 -8.78 -4.84
C VAL A 141 -5.33 -8.25 -4.52
N PRO A 142 -4.33 -8.54 -5.36
CA PRO A 142 -2.97 -8.04 -5.15
C PRO A 142 -2.90 -6.52 -5.14
N ILE A 143 -2.19 -5.96 -4.15
CA ILE A 143 -1.92 -4.52 -4.05
C ILE A 143 -0.78 -4.18 -5.02
N PRO A 144 -0.89 -3.10 -5.84
CA PRO A 144 0.26 -2.62 -6.62
C PRO A 144 1.45 -2.26 -5.73
N LEU A 145 2.65 -2.66 -6.14
CA LEU A 145 3.92 -2.47 -5.42
C LEU A 145 4.67 -1.22 -5.87
N PHE A 146 4.17 -0.51 -6.88
CA PHE A 146 4.80 0.71 -7.42
C PHE A 146 5.08 1.73 -6.32
N GLY A 147 6.32 2.19 -6.24
CA GLY A 147 6.73 3.18 -5.25
C GLY A 147 6.85 2.67 -3.81
N ALA A 148 6.81 1.35 -3.60
CA ALA A 148 6.83 0.75 -2.25
C ALA A 148 8.09 1.15 -1.46
N GLY A 149 9.24 1.32 -2.08
CA GLY A 149 10.45 1.81 -1.41
C GLY A 149 10.34 3.24 -0.90
N LEU A 150 9.61 4.11 -1.59
CA LEU A 150 9.31 5.45 -1.09
C LEU A 150 8.36 5.40 0.11
N VAL A 151 7.38 4.50 0.09
CA VAL A 151 6.48 4.25 1.23
C VAL A 151 7.25 3.72 2.43
N GLU A 152 8.18 2.78 2.26
CA GLU A 152 9.05 2.27 3.33
C GLU A 152 9.87 3.38 3.98
N ALA A 153 10.35 4.33 3.18
CA ALA A 153 11.20 5.42 3.62
C ALA A 153 10.47 6.57 4.35
N ILE A 154 9.14 6.55 4.43
CA ILE A 154 8.36 7.52 5.23
C ILE A 154 8.60 7.21 6.72
N PRO A 155 8.98 8.20 7.55
CA PRO A 155 9.17 8.00 8.99
C PRO A 155 7.89 7.54 9.69
N ASP A 156 8.02 6.68 10.69
CA ASP A 156 6.88 6.23 11.51
C ASP A 156 6.19 7.42 12.20
N GLU A 157 6.97 8.42 12.62
CA GLU A 157 6.46 9.64 13.26
C GLU A 157 5.53 10.44 12.34
N SER A 158 5.77 10.41 11.03
CA SER A 158 4.90 11.07 10.05
C SER A 158 3.53 10.41 9.98
N LEU A 159 3.46 9.09 10.12
CA LEU A 159 2.20 8.34 10.14
C LEU A 159 1.48 8.49 11.48
N LEU A 160 2.22 8.45 12.59
CA LEU A 160 1.68 8.68 13.93
C LEU A 160 1.11 10.10 14.10
N ALA A 161 1.65 11.07 13.39
CA ALA A 161 1.14 12.44 13.42
C ALA A 161 -0.22 12.61 12.72
N LEU A 162 -0.61 11.65 11.87
CA LEU A 162 -1.88 11.66 11.15
C LEU A 162 -2.99 10.92 11.91
N GLU A 163 -2.66 10.08 12.90
CA GLU A 163 -3.67 9.28 13.58
C GLU A 163 -4.57 10.13 14.50
N ASP A 164 -5.85 9.84 14.50
CA ASP A 164 -6.83 10.37 15.44
C ASP A 164 -7.85 9.31 15.89
N PRO A 165 -7.41 8.25 16.58
CA PRO A 165 -8.24 7.07 16.86
C PRO A 165 -9.47 7.33 17.73
N ILE A 166 -9.65 8.54 18.24
CA ILE A 166 -10.80 8.95 19.06
C ILE A 166 -11.53 10.16 18.48
N ASP A 167 -11.28 10.50 17.23
CA ASP A 167 -11.92 11.62 16.50
C ASP A 167 -11.95 12.91 17.33
N ARG A 168 -10.77 13.40 17.73
CA ARG A 168 -10.63 14.61 18.58
C ARG A 168 -11.07 15.86 17.86
N ASN A 169 -10.83 15.92 16.55
CA ASN A 169 -11.19 17.05 15.69
C ASN A 169 -12.68 17.03 15.30
N ARG A 170 -13.38 15.90 15.54
CA ARG A 170 -14.81 15.68 15.28
C ARG A 170 -15.19 15.82 13.80
N ASP A 171 -14.33 15.34 12.92
CA ASP A 171 -14.61 15.30 11.48
C ASP A 171 -15.23 13.95 11.03
N GLY A 172 -15.39 13.01 11.96
CA GLY A 172 -15.95 11.68 11.72
C GLY A 172 -14.92 10.67 11.25
N VAL A 173 -13.63 11.02 11.20
CA VAL A 173 -12.54 10.14 10.78
C VAL A 173 -11.69 9.77 12.00
N SER A 174 -11.50 8.48 12.22
CA SER A 174 -10.81 7.95 13.40
C SER A 174 -9.65 7.00 13.04
N GLY A 175 -8.92 7.33 11.99
CA GLY A 175 -7.80 6.53 11.50
C GLY A 175 -6.73 6.29 12.57
N ARG A 176 -6.21 5.06 12.62
CA ARG A 176 -5.19 4.66 13.58
C ARG A 176 -4.00 3.96 12.93
N ALA A 177 -2.81 4.18 13.48
CA ALA A 177 -1.59 3.51 13.07
C ALA A 177 -1.58 2.03 13.54
N ALA A 178 -1.16 1.14 12.66
CA ALA A 178 -0.94 -0.27 12.99
C ALA A 178 0.43 -0.44 13.65
N ILE A 179 0.51 -0.42 14.97
CA ILE A 179 1.78 -0.62 15.69
C ILE A 179 2.07 -2.11 15.80
N ILE A 180 3.07 -2.57 15.06
CA ILE A 180 3.48 -3.97 14.97
C ILE A 180 4.92 -4.19 15.44
N THR A 181 5.29 -5.42 15.70
CA THR A 181 6.71 -5.83 15.76
C THR A 181 7.10 -6.33 14.37
N ASP A 182 7.95 -5.59 13.69
CA ASP A 182 8.42 -5.97 12.36
C ASP A 182 9.35 -7.19 12.44
N VAL A 183 9.06 -8.22 11.68
CA VAL A 183 9.74 -9.52 11.79
C VAL A 183 11.21 -9.42 11.36
N ALA A 184 11.52 -8.62 10.34
CA ALA A 184 12.87 -8.49 9.82
C ALA A 184 13.80 -7.71 10.77
N SER A 185 13.29 -6.68 11.44
CA SER A 185 14.09 -5.82 12.32
C SER A 185 13.94 -6.15 13.81
N GLY A 186 12.90 -6.87 14.20
CA GLY A 186 12.53 -7.11 15.60
C GLY A 186 12.06 -5.85 16.35
N GLN A 187 11.91 -4.72 15.66
CA GLN A 187 11.55 -3.44 16.27
C GLN A 187 10.04 -3.19 16.19
N ARG A 188 9.55 -2.37 17.13
CA ARG A 188 8.19 -1.84 17.02
C ARG A 188 8.17 -0.74 15.95
N ARG A 189 7.34 -0.91 14.96
CA ARG A 189 7.22 -0.03 13.80
C ARG A 189 5.74 0.20 13.45
N VAL A 190 5.47 1.22 12.64
CA VAL A 190 4.15 1.42 12.03
C VAL A 190 4.06 0.56 10.77
N GLY A 191 3.12 -0.39 10.78
CA GLY A 191 2.78 -1.21 9.60
C GLY A 191 2.21 -0.38 8.48
N ARG A 192 2.61 -0.68 7.24
CA ARG A 192 2.26 0.10 6.03
C ARG A 192 2.10 -0.74 4.77
N PHE A 193 2.42 -2.04 4.84
CA PHE A 193 2.27 -2.98 3.74
C PHE A 193 1.21 -4.04 4.08
N GLY A 194 0.59 -4.59 3.03
CA GLY A 194 -0.60 -5.45 3.11
C GLY A 194 -1.89 -4.65 3.30
N TRP A 195 -3.03 -5.29 3.05
CA TRP A 195 -4.36 -4.67 3.22
C TRP A 195 -4.71 -4.33 4.67
N LYS A 196 -4.11 -5.02 5.62
CA LYS A 196 -4.30 -4.86 7.07
C LYS A 196 -3.08 -4.22 7.76
N ALA A 197 -2.17 -3.58 7.00
CA ALA A 197 -0.96 -2.94 7.51
C ALA A 197 -0.11 -3.86 8.40
N GLN A 198 0.01 -5.14 8.03
CA GLN A 198 0.67 -6.15 8.85
C GLN A 198 2.20 -6.16 8.78
N HIS A 199 2.81 -5.42 7.84
CA HIS A 199 4.27 -5.33 7.68
C HIS A 199 4.75 -3.88 7.63
N ALA A 200 5.94 -3.62 8.18
CA ALA A 200 6.57 -2.31 8.18
C ALA A 200 7.72 -2.18 7.17
N THR A 201 8.33 -3.31 6.79
CA THR A 201 9.46 -3.37 5.85
C THR A 201 9.13 -4.22 4.63
N LEU A 202 9.78 -3.90 3.52
CA LEU A 202 9.64 -4.69 2.28
C LEU A 202 10.22 -6.09 2.41
N LEU A 203 11.26 -6.24 3.25
CA LEU A 203 11.84 -7.55 3.53
C LEU A 203 10.84 -8.46 4.27
N SER A 204 10.19 -7.97 5.34
CA SER A 204 9.15 -8.73 6.04
C SER A 204 7.96 -9.02 5.14
N PHE A 205 7.56 -8.04 4.32
CA PHE A 205 6.42 -8.17 3.41
C PHE A 205 6.67 -9.19 2.31
N GLY A 206 7.84 -9.14 1.66
CA GLY A 206 8.23 -10.11 0.63
C GLY A 206 8.40 -11.53 1.19
N ALA A 207 8.99 -11.63 2.37
CA ALA A 207 9.20 -12.93 3.05
C ALA A 207 7.87 -13.59 3.46
N ASP A 208 6.92 -12.81 3.99
CA ASP A 208 5.57 -13.31 4.32
C ASP A 208 4.80 -13.72 3.06
N ALA A 209 4.91 -12.92 1.99
CA ALA A 209 4.26 -13.23 0.72
C ALA A 209 4.84 -14.49 0.06
N TYR A 210 6.15 -14.72 0.16
CA TYR A 210 6.80 -15.91 -0.41
C TYR A 210 6.26 -17.20 0.22
N ARG A 211 6.15 -17.21 1.57
CA ARG A 211 5.52 -18.32 2.28
C ARG A 211 4.00 -18.40 2.02
N ASN A 212 3.30 -17.27 2.10
CA ASN A 212 1.84 -17.26 2.03
C ASN A 212 1.29 -17.52 0.63
N GLU A 213 1.98 -17.05 -0.42
CA GLU A 213 1.46 -17.16 -1.78
C GLU A 213 2.04 -18.36 -2.54
N MET A 214 3.25 -18.79 -2.17
CA MET A 214 3.97 -19.83 -2.91
C MET A 214 4.31 -21.04 -2.03
N GLY A 215 4.11 -20.96 -0.71
CA GLY A 215 4.42 -22.02 0.22
C GLY A 215 5.94 -22.21 0.41
N ILE A 216 6.76 -21.20 0.08
CA ILE A 216 8.22 -21.30 0.17
C ILE A 216 8.68 -20.68 1.48
N THR A 217 9.20 -21.48 2.39
CA THR A 217 9.69 -21.03 3.69
C THR A 217 11.04 -20.32 3.59
N ASN A 218 11.28 -19.40 4.52
CA ASN A 218 12.48 -18.56 4.56
C ASN A 218 12.93 -18.30 6.00
N GLU A 219 14.10 -17.69 6.19
CA GLU A 219 14.66 -17.44 7.53
C GLU A 219 13.76 -16.59 8.44
N LEU A 220 12.86 -15.78 7.89
CA LEU A 220 11.91 -14.96 8.66
C LEU A 220 10.60 -15.70 8.96
N PHE A 221 10.20 -16.61 8.09
CA PHE A 221 8.98 -17.42 8.18
C PHE A 221 9.34 -18.87 7.85
N SER A 222 9.83 -19.57 8.86
CA SER A 222 10.46 -20.90 8.72
C SER A 222 9.51 -22.09 8.88
N GLN A 223 8.20 -21.85 8.86
CA GLN A 223 7.23 -22.90 9.02
C GLN A 223 6.24 -22.86 7.86
N GLU A 224 5.94 -24.02 7.31
CA GLU A 224 4.92 -24.20 6.29
C GLU A 224 3.56 -23.64 6.71
N LEU A 225 2.84 -23.10 5.75
CA LEU A 225 1.48 -22.62 5.90
C LEU A 225 0.56 -23.35 4.93
N ALA A 226 -0.21 -24.31 5.43
CA ALA A 226 -1.26 -24.95 4.68
C ALA A 226 -2.49 -25.13 5.58
N VAL A 227 -3.26 -24.05 5.75
CA VAL A 227 -4.44 -24.00 6.61
C VAL A 227 -5.43 -25.10 6.24
N GLY A 228 -5.90 -25.86 7.23
CA GLY A 228 -6.79 -27.00 7.02
C GLY A 228 -6.11 -28.30 6.59
N VAL A 229 -4.78 -28.33 6.46
CA VAL A 229 -4.01 -29.55 6.22
C VAL A 229 -3.42 -30.03 7.55
N THR A 230 -3.65 -31.31 7.89
CA THR A 230 -3.11 -31.86 9.16
C THR A 230 -1.60 -32.04 9.08
N SER A 231 -0.91 -31.99 10.23
CA SER A 231 0.53 -32.19 10.31
C SER A 231 0.99 -33.53 9.72
N ASP A 232 0.17 -34.59 9.81
CA ASP A 232 0.47 -35.89 9.21
C ASP A 232 0.44 -35.83 7.69
N ARG A 233 -0.50 -35.08 7.11
CA ARG A 233 -0.56 -34.86 5.67
C ARG A 233 0.57 -33.94 5.21
N MET A 234 0.89 -32.89 5.96
CA MET A 234 2.03 -32.01 5.63
C MET A 234 3.31 -32.82 5.45
N ARG A 235 3.64 -33.72 6.37
CA ARG A 235 4.84 -34.57 6.26
C ARG A 235 4.89 -35.46 5.00
N VAL A 236 3.77 -35.68 4.35
CA VAL A 236 3.69 -36.47 3.09
C VAL A 236 3.74 -35.55 1.87
N CYS A 237 3.25 -34.33 2.01
CA CYS A 237 3.12 -33.38 0.91
C CYS A 237 4.33 -32.46 0.74
N ASP A 238 4.93 -32.13 1.85
CA ASP A 238 6.15 -31.35 1.88
C ASP A 238 7.35 -32.30 1.86
N LEU A 239 8.07 -32.30 0.74
CA LEU A 239 9.22 -33.20 0.51
C LEU A 239 10.57 -32.47 0.53
N ILE A 240 10.54 -31.17 0.48
CA ILE A 240 11.77 -30.34 0.54
C ILE A 240 11.93 -29.86 1.98
N PRO A 241 13.09 -30.06 2.60
CA PRO A 241 13.29 -29.60 3.96
C PRO A 241 13.29 -28.06 4.09
N ASP A 242 12.53 -27.56 5.09
CA ASP A 242 12.61 -26.17 5.50
C ASP A 242 14.06 -25.80 5.90
N ILE A 243 14.56 -24.71 5.52
CA ILE A 243 14.08 -23.53 4.79
C ILE A 243 14.44 -23.70 3.31
N GLU A 244 13.49 -23.44 2.38
CA GLU A 244 13.73 -23.57 0.93
C GLU A 244 14.45 -22.36 0.36
N ASP A 245 14.10 -21.12 0.77
CA ASP A 245 14.76 -19.87 0.34
C ASP A 245 16.18 -19.80 0.94
N LYS A 246 17.10 -20.51 0.30
CA LYS A 246 18.50 -20.58 0.71
C LYS A 246 19.30 -19.42 0.13
N ARG A 247 20.37 -19.07 0.84
CA ARG A 247 21.34 -18.08 0.33
C ARG A 247 22.09 -18.61 -0.87
N ASP A 248 22.09 -17.86 -1.97
CA ASP A 248 22.98 -18.14 -3.10
C ASP A 248 24.44 -18.05 -2.62
N PRO A 249 25.24 -19.11 -2.78
CA PRO A 249 26.62 -19.14 -2.27
C PRO A 249 27.55 -18.12 -2.94
N ARG A 250 27.20 -17.59 -4.11
CA ARG A 250 28.00 -16.61 -4.85
C ARG A 250 27.70 -15.17 -4.40
N THR A 251 26.44 -14.86 -4.16
CA THR A 251 25.98 -13.51 -3.81
C THR A 251 25.73 -13.33 -2.33
N GLY A 252 25.48 -14.42 -1.60
CA GLY A 252 25.05 -14.42 -0.20
C GLY A 252 23.61 -13.92 -0.01
N ARG A 253 22.87 -13.67 -1.09
CA ARG A 253 21.49 -13.17 -1.07
C ARG A 253 20.48 -14.32 -1.11
N ARG A 254 19.33 -14.08 -0.55
CA ARG A 254 18.13 -14.93 -0.61
C ARG A 254 17.15 -14.35 -1.64
N GLY A 255 16.20 -15.12 -2.09
CA GLY A 255 15.09 -14.63 -2.92
C GLY A 255 14.35 -13.45 -2.27
N ILE A 256 14.09 -13.54 -0.95
CA ILE A 256 13.44 -12.43 -0.22
C ILE A 256 14.26 -11.13 -0.21
N ASP A 257 15.60 -11.18 -0.23
CA ASP A 257 16.46 -10.01 -0.34
C ASP A 257 16.35 -9.38 -1.74
N ASN A 258 16.20 -10.21 -2.77
CA ASN A 258 16.04 -9.80 -4.16
C ASN A 258 14.66 -9.19 -4.40
N PHE A 259 13.59 -9.79 -3.88
CA PHE A 259 12.24 -9.21 -3.91
C PHE A 259 12.18 -7.85 -3.23
N ALA A 260 12.80 -7.71 -2.03
CA ALA A 260 12.87 -6.44 -1.33
C ALA A 260 13.62 -5.37 -2.15
N SER A 261 14.72 -5.73 -2.83
CA SER A 261 15.47 -4.81 -3.70
C SER A 261 14.64 -4.36 -4.90
N PHE A 262 13.95 -5.29 -5.58
CA PHE A 262 13.04 -4.96 -6.68
C PHE A 262 11.96 -3.97 -6.23
N MET A 263 11.20 -4.31 -5.19
CA MET A 263 10.13 -3.46 -4.67
C MET A 263 10.62 -2.11 -4.20
N LYS A 264 11.81 -2.05 -3.57
CA LYS A 264 12.42 -0.82 -3.07
C LYS A 264 12.76 0.15 -4.20
N LEU A 265 13.25 -0.36 -5.31
CA LEU A 265 13.72 0.45 -6.44
C LEU A 265 12.66 0.64 -7.53
N LEU A 266 11.48 0.01 -7.41
CA LEU A 266 10.37 0.14 -8.35
C LEU A 266 9.75 1.54 -8.27
N ALA A 267 9.68 2.23 -9.39
CA ALA A 267 9.14 3.59 -9.46
C ALA A 267 7.63 3.64 -9.15
N PRO A 268 7.14 4.74 -8.51
CA PRO A 268 5.71 5.00 -8.45
C PRO A 268 5.19 5.35 -9.85
N VAL A 269 3.93 5.06 -10.09
CA VAL A 269 3.26 5.46 -11.34
C VAL A 269 3.08 6.97 -11.36
N GLY A 270 3.58 7.63 -12.41
CA GLY A 270 3.38 9.06 -12.60
C GLY A 270 1.93 9.43 -12.88
N ARG A 271 1.55 10.67 -12.57
CA ARG A 271 0.22 11.18 -12.92
C ARG A 271 -0.01 11.16 -14.43
N GLY A 272 -1.22 10.86 -14.84
CA GLY A 272 -1.68 11.03 -16.21
C GLY A 272 -1.89 12.51 -16.56
N PRO A 273 -2.46 12.80 -17.74
CA PRO A 273 -2.73 14.17 -18.16
C PRO A 273 -3.61 14.92 -17.15
N THR A 274 -3.16 16.10 -16.73
CA THR A 274 -3.85 16.98 -15.78
C THR A 274 -4.40 18.20 -16.51
N GLY A 275 -5.62 18.07 -17.05
CA GLY A 275 -6.35 19.20 -17.64
C GLY A 275 -7.09 20.02 -16.58
N GLU A 276 -7.81 21.08 -17.03
CA GLU A 276 -8.60 21.95 -16.15
C GLU A 276 -9.61 21.16 -15.31
N ALA A 277 -10.29 20.18 -15.90
CA ALA A 277 -11.26 19.34 -15.18
C ALA A 277 -10.59 18.57 -14.02
N ALA A 278 -9.38 18.00 -14.23
CA ALA A 278 -8.67 17.30 -13.18
C ALA A 278 -8.24 18.26 -12.05
N ARG A 279 -7.85 19.50 -12.38
CA ARG A 279 -7.50 20.51 -11.38
C ARG A 279 -8.71 20.93 -10.51
N ILE A 280 -9.88 21.12 -11.14
CA ILE A 280 -11.14 21.39 -10.42
C ILE A 280 -11.49 20.17 -9.54
N GLY A 281 -11.34 18.96 -10.08
CA GLY A 281 -11.60 17.71 -9.35
C GLY A 281 -10.69 17.54 -8.13
N GLU A 282 -9.44 17.96 -8.19
CA GLU A 282 -8.52 17.93 -7.05
C GLU A 282 -8.98 18.90 -5.94
N GLN A 283 -9.47 20.09 -6.31
CA GLN A 283 -10.07 21.02 -5.35
C GLN A 283 -11.32 20.41 -4.69
N MET A 284 -12.16 19.75 -5.47
CA MET A 284 -13.33 19.06 -4.94
C MET A 284 -12.94 17.91 -4.01
N PHE A 285 -11.94 17.12 -4.35
CA PHE A 285 -11.40 16.04 -3.52
C PHE A 285 -11.05 16.52 -2.10
N HIS A 286 -10.42 17.69 -2.00
CA HIS A 286 -10.17 18.33 -0.71
C HIS A 286 -11.46 18.85 -0.06
N ALA A 287 -12.31 19.53 -0.81
CA ALA A 287 -13.49 20.21 -0.29
C ALA A 287 -14.53 19.28 0.33
N ILE A 288 -14.67 18.06 -0.20
CA ILE A 288 -15.61 17.04 0.33
C ILE A 288 -14.96 16.09 1.34
N GLY A 289 -13.67 16.29 1.69
CA GLY A 289 -12.99 15.56 2.77
C GLY A 289 -12.30 14.25 2.37
N CYS A 290 -12.20 13.89 1.08
CA CYS A 290 -11.46 12.68 0.68
C CYS A 290 -10.00 12.69 1.15
N ALA A 291 -9.40 13.89 1.22
CA ALA A 291 -8.02 14.08 1.64
C ALA A 291 -7.76 13.80 3.15
N ALA A 292 -8.80 13.57 3.95
CA ALA A 292 -8.65 13.21 5.36
C ALA A 292 -7.99 11.84 5.54
N CYS A 293 -8.36 10.86 4.71
CA CYS A 293 -7.72 9.54 4.65
C CYS A 293 -6.71 9.46 3.48
N HIS A 294 -7.09 10.00 2.33
CA HIS A 294 -6.23 10.03 1.15
C HIS A 294 -5.32 11.27 1.15
N THR A 295 -4.46 11.38 2.17
CA THR A 295 -3.46 12.45 2.35
C THR A 295 -2.63 12.60 1.06
N PRO A 296 -2.60 13.78 0.42
CA PRO A 296 -2.04 13.93 -0.92
C PRO A 296 -0.57 13.57 -1.04
N SER A 297 0.23 13.94 -0.05
CA SER A 297 1.69 13.70 -0.07
C SER A 297 2.24 13.57 1.33
N LEU A 298 3.21 12.69 1.49
CA LEU A 298 4.06 12.56 2.66
C LEU A 298 5.52 12.81 2.24
N GLU A 299 6.44 12.87 3.19
CA GLU A 299 7.86 13.04 2.93
C GLU A 299 8.65 11.86 3.48
N THR A 300 9.65 11.39 2.72
CA THR A 300 10.60 10.39 3.21
C THR A 300 11.55 11.01 4.24
N GLY A 301 12.07 10.19 5.13
CA GLY A 301 13.04 10.61 6.14
C GLY A 301 14.43 10.93 5.56
N PRO A 302 15.37 11.31 6.45
CA PRO A 302 16.77 11.48 6.06
C PRO A 302 17.38 10.15 5.62
N SER A 303 18.12 10.16 4.52
CA SER A 303 18.78 8.99 3.97
C SER A 303 20.12 9.37 3.33
N SER A 304 21.12 8.50 3.43
CA SER A 304 22.36 8.62 2.68
C SER A 304 22.16 8.36 1.18
N ASN A 305 21.07 7.65 0.82
CA ASN A 305 20.71 7.43 -0.58
C ASN A 305 19.82 8.58 -1.08
N PRO A 306 20.29 9.36 -2.09
CA PRO A 306 19.52 10.49 -2.63
C PRO A 306 18.13 10.13 -3.18
N LEU A 307 17.90 8.88 -3.56
CA LEU A 307 16.60 8.40 -4.04
C LEU A 307 15.52 8.49 -2.96
N PHE A 308 15.92 8.40 -1.68
CA PHE A 308 15.02 8.34 -0.54
C PHE A 308 15.19 9.48 0.46
N ASN A 309 16.11 10.42 0.21
CA ASN A 309 16.42 11.51 1.15
C ASN A 309 15.46 12.69 0.96
N HIS A 310 14.58 12.94 1.92
CA HIS A 310 13.63 14.07 1.93
C HIS A 310 12.85 14.22 0.61
N ARG A 311 12.28 13.11 0.11
CA ARG A 311 11.51 13.10 -1.13
C ARG A 311 10.03 13.28 -0.84
N GLN A 312 9.37 14.14 -1.62
CA GLN A 312 7.91 14.22 -1.63
C GLN A 312 7.32 12.98 -2.29
N VAL A 313 6.38 12.34 -1.60
CA VAL A 313 5.73 11.09 -1.99
C VAL A 313 4.25 11.35 -2.19
N PRO A 314 3.81 11.67 -3.41
CA PRO A 314 2.40 12.01 -3.70
C PRO A 314 1.52 10.76 -3.81
N LEU A 315 1.43 10.01 -2.71
CA LEU A 315 0.76 8.69 -2.66
C LEU A 315 -0.75 8.77 -2.52
N PHE A 316 -1.32 9.89 -2.07
CA PHE A 316 -2.75 10.04 -1.76
C PHE A 316 -3.24 8.94 -0.79
N SER A 317 -2.58 8.84 0.36
CA SER A 317 -2.89 7.91 1.44
C SER A 317 -2.20 8.37 2.73
N ASP A 318 -2.85 8.14 3.86
CA ASP A 318 -2.26 8.26 5.19
C ASP A 318 -1.64 6.93 5.69
N LEU A 319 -1.88 5.81 4.98
CA LEU A 319 -1.46 4.45 5.32
C LEU A 319 -2.03 3.93 6.65
N LEU A 320 -3.04 4.60 7.21
CA LEU A 320 -3.71 4.21 8.46
C LEU A 320 -4.80 3.17 8.21
N LEU A 321 -5.24 2.55 9.30
CA LEU A 321 -6.39 1.66 9.35
C LEU A 321 -7.66 2.45 9.59
N HIS A 322 -8.70 2.18 8.77
CA HIS A 322 -10.01 2.81 8.85
C HIS A 322 -11.14 1.79 8.69
N ASP A 323 -12.27 2.06 9.32
CA ASP A 323 -13.53 1.42 9.02
C ASP A 323 -14.36 2.29 8.06
N ILE A 324 -14.35 1.92 6.79
CA ILE A 324 -15.14 2.57 5.74
C ILE A 324 -16.35 1.72 5.31
N GLY A 325 -16.78 0.76 6.15
CA GLY A 325 -17.91 -0.11 5.89
C GLY A 325 -17.66 -1.19 4.82
N THR A 326 -16.41 -1.37 4.37
CA THR A 326 -16.04 -2.38 3.38
C THR A 326 -15.09 -3.43 3.95
N GLY A 327 -14.97 -3.55 5.28
CA GLY A 327 -14.14 -4.56 5.92
C GLY A 327 -14.53 -5.98 5.50
N ASP A 328 -13.54 -6.86 5.41
CA ASP A 328 -13.69 -8.21 4.89
C ASP A 328 -14.10 -9.25 5.96
N GLY A 329 -14.28 -8.81 7.20
CA GLY A 329 -14.64 -9.68 8.32
C GLY A 329 -13.48 -10.51 8.89
N ILE A 330 -12.26 -10.32 8.39
CA ILE A 330 -11.05 -11.04 8.81
C ILE A 330 -10.18 -10.12 9.66
N ALA A 331 -9.92 -10.48 10.92
CA ALA A 331 -8.88 -9.85 11.72
C ALA A 331 -7.51 -10.36 11.28
N GLN A 332 -6.51 -9.48 11.20
CA GLN A 332 -5.13 -9.86 10.87
C GLN A 332 -4.12 -8.91 11.53
N GLY A 333 -3.13 -9.48 12.22
CA GLY A 333 -2.20 -8.69 13.01
C GLY A 333 -2.94 -7.87 14.06
N VAL A 334 -2.79 -6.54 14.03
CA VAL A 334 -3.49 -5.62 14.93
C VAL A 334 -4.77 -5.02 14.34
N ALA A 335 -5.06 -5.30 13.06
CA ALA A 335 -6.25 -4.79 12.39
C ALA A 335 -7.50 -5.61 12.73
N ALA A 336 -8.56 -4.90 13.08
CA ALA A 336 -9.88 -5.49 13.31
C ALA A 336 -10.54 -5.99 11.99
N PRO A 337 -11.58 -6.83 12.09
CA PRO A 337 -12.30 -7.33 10.91
C PRO A 337 -12.81 -6.24 9.97
N GLU A 338 -13.25 -5.12 10.54
CA GLU A 338 -13.86 -3.99 9.83
C GLU A 338 -12.83 -3.07 9.17
N GLU A 339 -11.59 -3.08 9.67
CA GLU A 339 -10.57 -2.13 9.26
C GLU A 339 -9.80 -2.57 8.01
N ILE A 340 -9.54 -1.62 7.13
CA ILE A 340 -8.68 -1.76 5.95
C ILE A 340 -7.70 -0.58 5.93
N ARG A 341 -6.45 -0.83 5.55
CA ARG A 341 -5.47 0.23 5.36
C ARG A 341 -5.82 1.06 4.12
N THR A 342 -5.77 2.38 4.24
CA THR A 342 -5.90 3.28 3.09
C THR A 342 -4.82 2.95 2.03
N PRO A 343 -5.18 2.50 0.83
CA PRO A 343 -4.19 2.23 -0.21
C PRO A 343 -3.71 3.52 -0.86
N ALA A 344 -2.49 3.52 -1.37
CA ALA A 344 -2.02 4.59 -2.25
C ALA A 344 -2.88 4.67 -3.52
N LEU A 345 -3.20 5.89 -3.98
CA LEU A 345 -4.02 6.09 -5.18
C LEU A 345 -3.20 6.35 -6.44
N TRP A 346 -1.87 6.47 -6.37
CA TRP A 346 -1.07 6.52 -7.59
C TRP A 346 -1.27 5.26 -8.45
N GLY A 347 -1.37 5.42 -9.75
CA GLY A 347 -1.70 4.34 -10.67
C GLY A 347 -3.15 3.87 -10.63
N LEU A 348 -4.05 4.60 -9.93
CA LEU A 348 -5.48 4.27 -9.83
C LEU A 348 -6.14 4.08 -11.21
N ARG A 349 -5.70 4.83 -12.24
CA ARG A 349 -6.19 4.72 -13.61
C ARG A 349 -5.96 3.35 -14.26
N PHE A 350 -5.00 2.58 -13.76
CA PHE A 350 -4.67 1.23 -14.25
C PHE A 350 -5.28 0.13 -13.40
N ARG A 351 -5.86 0.49 -12.23
CA ARG A 351 -6.38 -0.45 -11.28
C ARG A 351 -7.87 -0.67 -11.51
N ARG A 352 -8.22 -1.88 -11.92
CA ARG A 352 -9.61 -2.37 -11.99
C ARG A 352 -9.60 -3.88 -11.72
N PRO A 353 -10.57 -4.39 -10.95
CA PRO A 353 -11.59 -3.68 -10.16
C PRO A 353 -11.01 -2.96 -8.93
N TYR A 354 -11.86 -2.19 -8.24
CA TYR A 354 -11.50 -1.40 -7.05
C TYR A 354 -11.83 -2.12 -5.75
N PHE A 355 -11.38 -1.60 -4.60
CA PHE A 355 -11.35 -2.17 -3.26
C PHE A 355 -10.36 -3.32 -3.12
N HIS A 356 -10.20 -3.76 -1.85
CA HIS A 356 -9.34 -4.89 -1.49
C HIS A 356 -9.83 -6.21 -2.06
N ASP A 357 -11.14 -6.36 -2.24
CA ASP A 357 -11.82 -7.56 -2.72
C ASP A 357 -12.19 -7.52 -4.21
N GLY A 358 -11.89 -6.41 -4.89
CA GLY A 358 -12.25 -6.21 -6.29
C GLY A 358 -13.74 -6.06 -6.55
N SER A 359 -14.54 -5.73 -5.56
CA SER A 359 -16.01 -5.77 -5.65
C SER A 359 -16.65 -4.52 -6.30
N ALA A 360 -15.89 -3.47 -6.62
CA ALA A 360 -16.39 -2.31 -7.34
C ALA A 360 -15.77 -2.22 -8.74
N ALA A 361 -16.63 -2.13 -9.77
CA ALA A 361 -16.19 -2.10 -11.16
C ALA A 361 -15.83 -0.68 -11.66
N THR A 362 -16.38 0.35 -11.02
CA THR A 362 -16.17 1.75 -11.40
C THR A 362 -15.75 2.61 -10.21
N LEU A 363 -15.15 3.79 -10.48
CA LEU A 363 -14.82 4.77 -9.43
C LEU A 363 -16.10 5.28 -8.75
N GLU A 364 -17.15 5.51 -9.51
CA GLU A 364 -18.45 5.96 -9.03
C GLU A 364 -19.02 4.96 -8.02
N GLU A 365 -19.00 3.67 -8.36
CA GLU A 365 -19.42 2.60 -7.47
C GLU A 365 -18.54 2.53 -6.21
N SER A 366 -17.22 2.64 -6.39
CA SER A 366 -16.27 2.66 -5.27
C SER A 366 -16.56 3.82 -4.30
N ILE A 367 -16.71 5.06 -4.80
CA ILE A 367 -17.06 6.21 -3.98
C ILE A 367 -18.40 6.00 -3.28
N GLY A 368 -19.41 5.50 -3.99
CA GLY A 368 -20.76 5.28 -3.45
C GLY A 368 -20.83 4.23 -2.33
N ARG A 369 -19.80 3.36 -2.22
CA ARG A 369 -19.71 2.33 -1.17
C ARG A 369 -18.87 2.75 0.04
N HIS A 370 -18.25 3.91 0.02
CA HIS A 370 -17.60 4.46 1.20
C HIS A 370 -18.65 4.80 2.26
N ALA A 371 -18.55 4.22 3.45
CA ALA A 371 -19.48 4.41 4.56
C ALA A 371 -18.71 4.68 5.86
N ASN A 372 -19.39 4.62 7.00
CA ASN A 372 -18.82 4.82 8.33
C ASN A 372 -17.94 6.08 8.37
N GLU A 373 -16.64 5.98 8.60
CA GLU A 373 -15.72 7.13 8.64
C GLU A 373 -15.73 7.97 7.35
N ALA A 374 -16.01 7.37 6.20
CA ALA A 374 -16.03 8.06 4.91
C ALA A 374 -17.44 8.57 4.48
N ASP A 375 -18.46 8.42 5.33
CA ASP A 375 -19.86 8.76 4.98
C ASP A 375 -20.05 10.24 4.63
N LEU A 376 -19.35 11.14 5.30
CA LEU A 376 -19.43 12.58 5.01
C LEU A 376 -18.90 12.90 3.60
N SER A 377 -17.77 12.33 3.22
CA SER A 377 -17.16 12.50 1.90
C SER A 377 -18.04 11.89 0.81
N ARG A 378 -18.58 10.69 1.02
CA ARG A 378 -19.54 10.06 0.11
C ARG A 378 -20.78 10.92 -0.11
N ARG A 379 -21.41 11.43 0.96
CA ARG A 379 -22.57 12.33 0.85
C ARG A 379 -22.20 13.65 0.18
N GLY A 380 -20.99 14.14 0.38
CA GLY A 380 -20.46 15.30 -0.35
C GLY A 380 -20.46 15.08 -1.85
N TYR A 381 -19.96 13.92 -2.29
CA TYR A 381 -19.99 13.51 -3.69
C TYR A 381 -21.41 13.37 -4.24
N GLU A 382 -22.30 12.70 -3.51
CA GLU A 382 -23.69 12.47 -3.92
C GLU A 382 -24.48 13.77 -4.12
N ARG A 383 -24.21 14.81 -3.31
CA ARG A 383 -24.87 16.12 -3.36
C ARG A 383 -24.26 17.07 -4.39
N ALA A 384 -23.08 16.75 -4.89
CA ALA A 384 -22.37 17.62 -5.83
C ALA A 384 -23.08 17.69 -7.18
N ALA A 385 -22.89 18.79 -7.91
CA ALA A 385 -23.37 18.93 -9.27
C ALA A 385 -22.70 17.90 -10.20
N ASP A 386 -23.37 17.55 -11.29
CA ASP A 386 -22.83 16.58 -12.26
C ASP A 386 -21.47 17.00 -12.81
N SER A 387 -21.28 18.30 -13.06
CA SER A 387 -20.00 18.88 -13.50
C SER A 387 -18.87 18.63 -12.50
N ASP A 388 -19.16 18.77 -11.19
CA ASP A 388 -18.19 18.62 -10.12
C ASP A 388 -17.85 17.14 -9.91
N ARG A 389 -18.87 16.26 -9.97
CA ARG A 389 -18.62 14.81 -9.96
C ARG A 389 -17.77 14.37 -11.13
N ALA A 390 -18.06 14.88 -12.34
CA ALA A 390 -17.24 14.59 -13.52
C ALA A 390 -15.81 15.11 -13.38
N ALA A 391 -15.62 16.28 -12.78
CA ALA A 391 -14.31 16.84 -12.50
C ALA A 391 -13.53 16.00 -11.50
N LEU A 392 -14.16 15.55 -10.38
CA LEU A 392 -13.54 14.65 -9.41
C LEU A 392 -13.08 13.33 -10.06
N LEU A 393 -13.93 12.74 -10.90
CA LEU A 393 -13.58 11.52 -11.63
C LEU A 393 -12.43 11.74 -12.62
N ALA A 394 -12.36 12.92 -13.27
CA ALA A 394 -11.24 13.29 -14.13
C ALA A 394 -9.93 13.39 -13.32
N PHE A 395 -9.98 13.95 -12.11
CA PHE A 395 -8.86 13.98 -11.19
C PHE A 395 -8.41 12.55 -10.80
N LEU A 396 -9.32 11.73 -10.30
CA LEU A 396 -9.01 10.35 -9.89
C LEU A 396 -8.45 9.50 -11.04
N ARG A 397 -8.98 9.70 -12.27
CA ARG A 397 -8.44 9.06 -13.48
C ARG A 397 -7.09 9.61 -13.92
N SER A 398 -6.62 10.72 -13.35
CA SER A 398 -5.28 11.24 -13.58
C SER A 398 -4.24 10.65 -12.62
N LEU A 399 -4.66 9.98 -11.55
CA LEU A 399 -3.81 9.28 -10.58
C LEU A 399 -3.51 7.84 -11.05
#